data_3a4f5001a1b384506b115315842ea98f
#
_entry.id   3a4f5001a1b384506b115315842ea98f
#
_cell.length_a   1.000
_cell.length_b   1.000
_cell.length_c   1.000
_cell.angle_alpha   90.00
_cell.angle_beta   90.00
_cell.angle_gamma   90.00
#
_symmetry.space_group_name_H-M   'P 1'
#
loop_
_entity.id
_entity.type
_entity.pdbx_description
1 polymer ?
#
loop_
_entity_poly.entity_id
_entity_poly.type
_entity_poly.pdbx_seq_one_letter_code
_entity_poly.pdbx_strand_id
1 'polypeptide(L)'
;KIESAINSNPKYSGYSVWRAIFESKQTSINFHLGSNFHVVSYPVDSNRVSFVAALKNDNKFKESWKEKGTIDDLLDEVPPRIIDKYKSIKESKNIYRWGVYIRPQIEFLFKENITYLGDAAHPIVPFIGQGGCMALEDAYAFGYLLSKHNNDIEIAQKNYQELRLKRIRSIHKTSLFQAKLNHLSNPFLVRLRNILMRYTGVISYRTKSIWSYDITAELS
;
A
#
# COMPACT_ATOMS: atom_id res chain seq x y z
N LYS A 1 9.89 -25.03 10.07
CA LYS A 1 10.72 -24.84 8.86
C LYS A 1 10.03 -24.05 7.73
N ILE A 2 8.77 -23.65 7.91
CA ILE A 2 8.10 -22.59 7.11
C ILE A 2 8.79 -21.23 7.40
N GLU A 3 9.42 -21.12 8.55
CA GLU A 3 10.07 -19.93 9.07
C GLU A 3 11.21 -19.37 8.23
N SER A 4 11.94 -20.16 7.47
CA SER A 4 13.16 -19.64 6.80
C SER A 4 12.90 -18.84 5.51
N ALA A 5 11.75 -19.01 4.86
CA ALA A 5 11.39 -18.22 3.68
C ALA A 5 10.62 -16.93 4.05
N ILE A 6 9.94 -16.95 5.21
CA ILE A 6 9.21 -15.82 5.77
C ILE A 6 10.09 -15.03 6.75
N ASN A 7 11.17 -15.63 7.24
CA ASN A 7 12.11 -15.08 8.25
C ASN A 7 13.19 -14.16 7.67
N SER A 8 12.86 -13.37 6.66
CA SER A 8 13.68 -12.20 6.39
C SER A 8 13.27 -11.12 7.41
N ASN A 9 14.20 -10.75 8.28
CA ASN A 9 13.99 -9.65 9.21
C ASN A 9 13.48 -8.42 8.47
N PRO A 10 12.26 -7.94 8.77
CA PRO A 10 11.72 -6.77 8.09
C PRO A 10 12.60 -5.56 8.39
N LYS A 11 12.88 -4.76 7.37
CA LYS A 11 13.65 -3.52 7.51
C LYS A 11 12.69 -2.35 7.62
N TYR A 12 12.87 -1.51 8.63
CA TYR A 12 12.13 -0.26 8.73
C TYR A 12 12.39 0.60 7.48
N SER A 13 11.32 1.08 6.87
CA SER A 13 11.41 1.81 5.59
C SER A 13 11.81 3.29 5.74
N GLY A 14 11.86 3.81 6.94
CA GLY A 14 11.98 5.26 7.21
C GLY A 14 10.64 6.00 7.12
N TYR A 15 9.52 5.28 7.13
CA TYR A 15 8.18 5.88 7.09
C TYR A 15 7.30 5.37 8.23
N SER A 16 6.53 6.29 8.81
CA SER A 16 5.41 5.97 9.71
C SER A 16 4.09 6.31 9.04
N VAL A 17 3.04 5.61 9.46
CA VAL A 17 1.67 5.86 8.98
C VAL A 17 0.77 6.14 10.17
N TRP A 18 0.02 7.22 10.06
CA TRP A 18 -1.08 7.56 10.92
C TRP A 18 -2.40 7.20 10.27
N ARG A 19 -3.33 6.70 11.05
CA ARG A 19 -4.70 6.44 10.61
C ARG A 19 -5.70 6.91 11.67
N ALA A 20 -6.67 7.67 11.22
CA ALA A 20 -7.79 8.10 12.04
C ALA A 20 -9.09 8.00 11.25
N ILE A 21 -10.20 7.82 11.95
CA ILE A 21 -11.56 7.93 11.39
C ILE A 21 -12.30 8.97 12.24
N PHE A 22 -12.88 9.96 11.59
CA PHE A 22 -13.59 11.05 12.23
C PHE A 22 -14.81 11.48 11.41
N GLU A 23 -15.71 12.25 12.02
CA GLU A 23 -16.91 12.76 11.38
C GLU A 23 -16.58 13.87 10.38
N SER A 24 -17.05 13.71 9.16
CA SER A 24 -16.91 14.69 8.09
C SER A 24 -17.84 14.33 6.93
N LYS A 25 -18.36 15.35 6.24
CA LYS A 25 -19.20 15.20 5.05
C LYS A 25 -18.41 15.24 3.74
N GLN A 26 -17.19 14.77 3.76
CA GLN A 26 -16.37 14.67 2.55
C GLN A 26 -16.97 13.65 1.57
N THR A 27 -17.07 14.01 0.30
CA THR A 27 -17.66 13.16 -0.75
C THR A 27 -16.65 12.66 -1.77
N SER A 28 -15.41 13.17 -1.71
CA SER A 28 -14.34 12.85 -2.66
C SER A 28 -13.10 12.32 -1.96
N ILE A 29 -12.25 11.63 -2.71
CA ILE A 29 -10.92 11.25 -2.26
C ILE A 29 -10.00 12.46 -2.41
N ASN A 30 -9.36 12.88 -1.32
CA ASN A 30 -8.36 13.94 -1.35
C ASN A 30 -6.97 13.37 -1.16
N PHE A 31 -6.04 13.83 -1.97
CA PHE A 31 -4.64 13.43 -1.92
C PHE A 31 -3.74 14.66 -1.79
N HIS A 32 -3.07 14.79 -0.65
CA HIS A 32 -2.15 15.88 -0.37
C HIS A 32 -0.71 15.40 -0.40
N LEU A 33 0.08 16.02 -1.25
CA LEU A 33 1.51 15.77 -1.36
C LEU A 33 2.31 16.93 -0.76
N GLY A 34 3.28 16.61 0.07
CA GLY A 34 4.20 17.58 0.67
C GLY A 34 5.64 17.11 0.64
N SER A 35 6.51 17.90 1.27
CA SER A 35 7.89 17.50 1.51
C SER A 35 7.92 16.46 2.62
N ASN A 36 8.43 15.26 2.33
CA ASN A 36 8.54 14.14 3.28
C ASN A 36 7.21 13.57 3.80
N PHE A 37 6.07 13.94 3.22
CA PHE A 37 4.78 13.38 3.62
C PHE A 37 3.78 13.32 2.47
N HIS A 38 2.81 12.45 2.62
CA HIS A 38 1.55 12.54 1.90
C HIS A 38 0.38 12.17 2.81
N VAL A 39 -0.78 12.71 2.48
CA VAL A 39 -2.03 12.42 3.19
C VAL A 39 -3.10 12.04 2.19
N VAL A 40 -3.81 10.96 2.46
CA VAL A 40 -4.98 10.52 1.73
C VAL A 40 -6.18 10.56 2.67
N SER A 41 -7.25 11.18 2.26
CA SER A 41 -8.53 11.07 2.96
C SER A 41 -9.62 10.64 2.00
N TYR A 42 -10.52 9.79 2.47
CA TYR A 42 -11.63 9.27 1.68
C TYR A 42 -12.86 8.98 2.54
N PRO A 43 -14.06 9.13 1.99
CA PRO A 43 -15.28 8.81 2.71
C PRO A 43 -15.35 7.30 3.00
N VAL A 44 -15.71 6.95 4.23
CA VAL A 44 -16.02 5.57 4.63
C VAL A 44 -17.53 5.34 4.49
N ASP A 45 -18.29 6.35 4.82
CA ASP A 45 -19.74 6.43 4.64
C ASP A 45 -20.17 7.90 4.48
N SER A 46 -21.47 8.16 4.56
CA SER A 46 -22.04 9.51 4.38
C SER A 46 -21.54 10.54 5.40
N ASN A 47 -21.07 10.11 6.56
CA ASN A 47 -20.75 10.99 7.69
C ASN A 47 -19.33 10.82 8.23
N ARG A 48 -18.57 9.82 7.75
CA ARG A 48 -17.24 9.53 8.28
C ARG A 48 -16.19 9.47 7.17
N VAL A 49 -15.02 9.94 7.52
CA VAL A 49 -13.84 10.00 6.66
C VAL A 49 -12.70 9.21 7.31
N SER A 50 -12.04 8.39 6.51
CA SER A 50 -10.75 7.82 6.85
C SER A 50 -9.64 8.78 6.43
N PHE A 51 -8.74 9.06 7.36
CA PHE A 51 -7.54 9.86 7.18
C PHE A 51 -6.33 8.96 7.33
N VAL A 52 -5.44 8.99 6.37
CA VAL A 52 -4.20 8.23 6.36
C VAL A 52 -3.07 9.18 6.02
N ALA A 53 -2.15 9.41 6.95
CA ALA A 53 -0.96 10.22 6.73
C ALA A 53 0.29 9.35 6.78
N ALA A 54 1.08 9.35 5.72
CA ALA A 54 2.38 8.71 5.69
C ALA A 54 3.47 9.80 5.74
N LEU A 55 4.37 9.67 6.69
CA LEU A 55 5.42 10.64 6.96
C LEU A 55 6.78 9.95 6.95
N LYS A 56 7.77 10.63 6.42
CA LYS A 56 9.15 10.22 6.64
C LYS A 56 9.50 10.44 8.10
N ASN A 57 9.97 9.41 8.77
CA ASN A 57 10.30 9.46 10.19
C ASN A 57 11.50 8.54 10.45
N ASP A 58 12.54 9.09 11.07
CA ASP A 58 13.76 8.35 11.38
C ASP A 58 13.61 7.48 12.67
N ASN A 59 12.59 7.78 13.48
CA ASN A 59 12.26 6.96 14.63
C ASN A 59 11.59 5.66 14.19
N LYS A 60 12.06 4.54 14.73
CA LYS A 60 11.47 3.23 14.45
C LYS A 60 10.21 3.05 15.28
N PHE A 61 9.09 2.83 14.62
CA PHE A 61 7.82 2.46 15.26
C PHE A 61 7.59 0.96 15.10
N LYS A 62 6.77 0.40 16.00
CA LYS A 62 6.39 -1.01 15.91
C LYS A 62 5.64 -1.29 14.61
N GLU A 63 5.84 -2.48 14.07
CA GLU A 63 5.04 -3.02 12.99
C GLU A 63 3.73 -3.57 13.57
N SER A 64 2.80 -2.69 13.91
CA SER A 64 1.54 -3.11 14.51
C SER A 64 0.40 -2.17 14.14
N TRP A 65 -0.56 -2.66 13.40
CA TRP A 65 -1.79 -1.95 13.02
C TRP A 65 -2.67 -1.55 14.21
N LYS A 66 -2.39 -2.11 15.39
CA LYS A 66 -3.15 -1.89 16.63
C LYS A 66 -2.44 -0.91 17.57
N GLU A 67 -1.27 -0.40 17.20
CA GLU A 67 -0.55 0.55 18.03
C GLU A 67 -1.34 1.86 18.06
N LYS A 68 -1.77 2.26 19.25
CA LYS A 68 -2.49 3.52 19.43
C LYS A 68 -1.51 4.68 19.42
N GLY A 69 -1.87 5.72 18.68
CA GLY A 69 -1.24 7.04 18.78
C GLY A 69 -2.09 7.98 19.61
N THR A 70 -1.52 9.10 19.99
CA THR A 70 -2.25 10.19 20.63
C THR A 70 -2.60 11.28 19.62
N ILE A 71 -3.59 12.10 19.94
CA ILE A 71 -3.93 13.24 19.08
C ILE A 71 -2.79 14.27 19.08
N ASP A 72 -2.15 14.47 20.21
CA ASP A 72 -1.05 15.44 20.36
C ASP A 72 0.14 15.04 19.48
N ASP A 73 0.56 13.78 19.50
CA ASP A 73 1.62 13.27 18.61
C ASP A 73 1.26 13.44 17.12
N LEU A 74 -0.01 13.22 16.75
CA LEU A 74 -0.45 13.41 15.37
C LEU A 74 -0.40 14.89 14.97
N LEU A 75 -0.81 15.79 15.86
CA LEU A 75 -0.77 17.23 15.61
C LEU A 75 0.66 17.78 15.50
N ASP A 76 1.60 17.18 16.23
CA ASP A 76 3.01 17.54 16.18
C ASP A 76 3.69 17.06 14.87
N GLU A 77 3.30 15.89 14.37
CA GLU A 77 3.96 15.30 13.20
C GLU A 77 3.32 15.70 11.87
N VAL A 78 2.01 15.85 11.81
CA VAL A 78 1.30 16.23 10.58
C VAL A 78 1.28 17.76 10.43
N PRO A 79 1.71 18.30 9.28
CA PRO A 79 1.78 19.75 9.09
C PRO A 79 0.46 20.46 9.41
N PRO A 80 0.48 21.58 10.17
CA PRO A 80 -0.72 22.31 10.62
C PRO A 80 -1.68 22.65 9.47
N ARG A 81 -1.14 23.05 8.31
CA ARG A 81 -1.93 23.33 7.10
C ARG A 81 -2.80 22.17 6.61
N ILE A 82 -2.43 20.93 6.97
CA ILE A 82 -3.22 19.74 6.66
C ILE A 82 -4.29 19.57 7.74
N ILE A 83 -3.90 19.68 9.01
CA ILE A 83 -4.83 19.56 10.14
C ILE A 83 -5.96 20.59 10.04
N ASP A 84 -5.67 21.82 9.62
CA ASP A 84 -6.67 22.89 9.45
C ASP A 84 -7.77 22.52 8.44
N LYS A 85 -7.47 21.65 7.47
CA LYS A 85 -8.47 21.12 6.52
C LYS A 85 -9.34 20.02 7.12
N TYR A 86 -8.89 19.39 8.19
CA TYR A 86 -9.53 18.25 8.83
C TYR A 86 -9.73 18.47 10.33
N LYS A 87 -10.32 19.62 10.71
CA LYS A 87 -10.44 20.06 12.11
C LYS A 87 -11.08 19.03 13.02
N SER A 88 -12.09 18.29 12.54
CA SER A 88 -12.78 17.24 13.30
C SER A 88 -11.87 16.04 13.64
N ILE A 89 -10.67 15.94 13.07
CA ILE A 89 -9.71 14.89 13.46
C ILE A 89 -9.32 15.01 14.94
N LYS A 90 -9.39 16.21 15.52
CA LYS A 90 -9.09 16.48 16.93
C LYS A 90 -10.05 15.76 17.88
N GLU A 91 -11.24 15.41 17.39
CA GLU A 91 -12.28 14.71 18.14
C GLU A 91 -12.21 13.19 17.96
N SER A 92 -11.24 12.71 17.14
CA SER A 92 -11.09 11.29 16.86
C SER A 92 -10.67 10.51 18.10
N LYS A 93 -11.43 9.49 18.46
CA LYS A 93 -11.16 8.60 19.60
C LYS A 93 -10.22 7.45 19.24
N ASN A 94 -10.10 7.14 17.96
CA ASN A 94 -9.35 6.00 17.45
C ASN A 94 -8.28 6.46 16.47
N ILE A 95 -7.10 6.70 17.00
CA ILE A 95 -5.91 7.10 16.24
C ILE A 95 -4.87 6.00 16.38
N TYR A 96 -4.34 5.57 15.24
CA TYR A 96 -3.34 4.53 15.17
C TYR A 96 -2.09 5.04 14.49
N ARG A 97 -0.94 4.54 14.92
CA ARG A 97 0.38 4.86 14.36
C ARG A 97 1.25 3.62 14.31
N TRP A 98 1.85 3.37 13.16
CA TRP A 98 2.78 2.25 13.02
C TRP A 98 3.91 2.55 12.03
N GLY A 99 5.00 1.80 12.15
CA GLY A 99 6.09 1.84 11.19
C GLY A 99 5.78 1.03 9.94
N VAL A 100 6.21 1.52 8.78
CA VAL A 100 6.17 0.77 7.53
C VAL A 100 7.46 -0.03 7.41
N TYR A 101 7.33 -1.32 7.19
CA TYR A 101 8.45 -2.24 7.05
C TYR A 101 8.48 -2.84 5.65
N ILE A 102 9.68 -3.00 5.11
CA ILE A 102 9.94 -3.63 3.82
C ILE A 102 10.52 -5.00 4.08
N ARG A 103 9.95 -6.01 3.43
CA ARG A 103 10.50 -7.36 3.39
C ARG A 103 11.13 -7.62 2.02
N PRO A 104 12.18 -8.46 1.95
CA PRO A 104 12.66 -8.96 0.67
C PRO A 104 11.53 -9.61 -0.11
N GLN A 105 11.61 -9.51 -1.43
CA GLN A 105 10.65 -10.21 -2.29
C GLN A 105 10.85 -11.71 -2.14
N ILE A 106 9.74 -12.43 -2.09
CA ILE A 106 9.73 -13.90 -2.16
C ILE A 106 10.05 -14.30 -3.61
N GLU A 107 10.94 -15.27 -3.76
CA GLU A 107 11.32 -15.80 -5.07
C GLU A 107 10.38 -16.92 -5.54
N PHE A 108 9.60 -17.47 -4.62
CA PHE A 108 8.65 -18.56 -4.85
C PHE A 108 7.34 -18.31 -4.11
N LEU A 109 6.24 -18.72 -4.72
CA LEU A 109 4.88 -18.53 -4.20
C LEU A 109 4.28 -19.80 -3.59
N PHE A 110 5.05 -20.87 -3.52
CA PHE A 110 4.63 -22.11 -2.87
C PHE A 110 5.83 -22.88 -2.31
N LYS A 111 5.56 -23.76 -1.37
CA LYS A 111 6.49 -24.73 -0.86
C LYS A 111 5.72 -25.99 -0.46
N GLU A 112 6.08 -27.12 -1.05
CA GLU A 112 5.35 -28.38 -0.83
C GLU A 112 3.85 -28.17 -1.12
N ASN A 113 2.97 -28.51 -0.19
CA ASN A 113 1.52 -28.34 -0.32
C ASN A 113 1.00 -26.98 0.17
N ILE A 114 1.89 -26.01 0.40
CA ILE A 114 1.51 -24.67 0.90
C ILE A 114 1.67 -23.66 -0.22
N THR A 115 0.60 -22.95 -0.56
CA THR A 115 0.60 -21.84 -1.51
C THR A 115 0.48 -20.52 -0.76
N TYR A 116 1.32 -19.55 -1.08
CA TYR A 116 1.31 -18.20 -0.48
C TYR A 116 0.50 -17.25 -1.36
N LEU A 117 -0.38 -16.48 -0.73
CA LEU A 117 -1.28 -15.51 -1.37
C LEU A 117 -1.26 -14.19 -0.59
N GLY A 118 -1.51 -13.07 -1.25
CA GLY A 118 -1.60 -11.76 -0.62
C GLY A 118 -0.35 -11.40 0.18
N ASP A 119 -0.52 -10.82 1.36
CA ASP A 119 0.59 -10.35 2.20
C ASP A 119 1.54 -11.47 2.66
N ALA A 120 1.10 -12.73 2.67
CA ALA A 120 1.97 -13.87 2.92
C ALA A 120 2.97 -14.11 1.77
N ALA A 121 2.59 -13.77 0.55
CA ALA A 121 3.41 -13.89 -0.66
C ALA A 121 4.17 -12.60 -0.98
N HIS A 122 3.53 -11.44 -0.81
CA HIS A 122 4.07 -10.18 -1.31
C HIS A 122 3.63 -8.98 -0.44
N PRO A 123 4.12 -8.84 0.79
CA PRO A 123 3.82 -7.68 1.60
C PRO A 123 4.32 -6.40 0.91
N ILE A 124 3.38 -5.64 0.38
CA ILE A 124 3.65 -4.44 -0.42
C ILE A 124 3.49 -3.21 0.46
N VAL A 125 4.42 -2.25 0.35
CA VAL A 125 4.24 -0.97 1.04
C VAL A 125 2.98 -0.24 0.55
N PRO A 126 2.21 0.42 1.43
CA PRO A 126 0.83 0.83 1.16
C PRO A 126 0.68 2.03 0.21
N PHE A 127 1.76 2.52 -0.41
CA PHE A 127 1.81 3.80 -1.12
C PHE A 127 1.06 3.85 -2.46
N ILE A 128 0.61 2.71 -2.98
CA ILE A 128 -0.24 2.63 -4.18
C ILE A 128 -1.59 1.96 -3.94
N GLY A 129 -1.85 1.51 -2.70
CA GLY A 129 -3.13 0.93 -2.31
C GLY A 129 -3.48 -0.41 -3.00
N GLN A 130 -2.50 -1.19 -3.45
CA GLN A 130 -2.75 -2.40 -4.26
C GLN A 130 -2.72 -3.73 -3.48
N GLY A 131 -2.38 -3.73 -2.19
CA GLY A 131 -2.25 -4.97 -1.42
C GLY A 131 -3.51 -5.85 -1.47
N GLY A 132 -4.67 -5.29 -1.18
CA GLY A 132 -5.94 -6.01 -1.22
C GLY A 132 -6.32 -6.47 -2.63
N CYS A 133 -6.12 -5.63 -3.66
CA CYS A 133 -6.39 -6.01 -5.05
C CYS A 133 -5.51 -7.19 -5.49
N MET A 134 -4.23 -7.16 -5.13
CA MET A 134 -3.29 -8.25 -5.42
C MET A 134 -3.71 -9.55 -4.75
N ALA A 135 -4.19 -9.51 -3.52
CA ALA A 135 -4.70 -10.69 -2.82
C ALA A 135 -5.95 -11.29 -3.50
N LEU A 136 -6.84 -10.45 -4.03
CA LEU A 136 -8.01 -10.89 -4.81
C LEU A 136 -7.59 -11.49 -6.15
N GLU A 137 -6.64 -10.85 -6.86
CA GLU A 137 -6.05 -11.41 -8.08
C GLU A 137 -5.43 -12.79 -7.82
N ASP A 138 -4.70 -12.95 -6.71
CA ASP A 138 -4.07 -14.22 -6.33
C ASP A 138 -5.10 -15.31 -6.04
N ALA A 139 -6.12 -14.99 -5.25
CA ALA A 139 -7.17 -15.94 -4.88
C ALA A 139 -7.92 -16.44 -6.13
N TYR A 140 -8.26 -15.51 -7.04
CA TYR A 140 -8.92 -15.86 -8.29
C TYR A 140 -8.03 -16.74 -9.18
N ALA A 141 -6.76 -16.33 -9.39
CA ALA A 141 -5.81 -17.06 -10.23
C ALA A 141 -5.57 -18.48 -9.72
N PHE A 142 -5.29 -18.64 -8.42
CA PHE A 142 -5.01 -19.95 -7.88
C PHE A 142 -6.25 -20.84 -7.87
N GLY A 143 -7.43 -20.33 -7.51
CA GLY A 143 -8.68 -21.08 -7.55
C GLY A 143 -9.04 -21.54 -8.95
N TYR A 144 -8.90 -20.67 -9.96
CA TYR A 144 -9.11 -21.02 -11.36
C TYR A 144 -8.15 -22.11 -11.83
N LEU A 145 -6.86 -21.97 -11.58
CA LEU A 145 -5.84 -22.93 -12.00
C LEU A 145 -6.03 -24.29 -11.30
N LEU A 146 -6.41 -24.29 -10.05
CA LEU A 146 -6.69 -25.52 -9.31
C LEU A 146 -7.88 -26.28 -9.94
N SER A 147 -8.95 -25.55 -10.28
CA SER A 147 -10.11 -26.13 -10.97
C SER A 147 -9.76 -26.63 -12.38
N LYS A 148 -9.00 -25.85 -13.16
CA LYS A 148 -8.57 -26.18 -14.53
C LYS A 148 -7.73 -27.46 -14.58
N HIS A 149 -6.97 -27.74 -13.54
CA HIS A 149 -6.08 -28.91 -13.45
C HIS A 149 -6.66 -30.04 -12.57
N ASN A 150 -8.00 -30.17 -12.47
CA ASN A 150 -8.65 -31.21 -11.70
C ASN A 150 -8.16 -31.38 -10.26
N ASN A 151 -7.87 -30.26 -9.60
CA ASN A 151 -7.30 -30.19 -8.25
C ASN A 151 -5.88 -30.75 -8.09
N ASP A 152 -5.14 -30.88 -9.18
CA ASP A 152 -3.70 -31.15 -9.11
C ASP A 152 -2.99 -29.91 -8.59
N ILE A 153 -2.63 -29.96 -7.30
CA ILE A 153 -2.06 -28.82 -6.60
C ILE A 153 -0.67 -28.44 -7.12
N GLU A 154 0.12 -29.44 -7.54
CA GLU A 154 1.48 -29.21 -7.99
C GLU A 154 1.50 -28.46 -9.33
N ILE A 155 0.66 -28.85 -10.27
CA ILE A 155 0.51 -28.17 -11.56
C ILE A 155 -0.07 -26.78 -11.35
N ALA A 156 -1.10 -26.65 -10.51
CA ALA A 156 -1.73 -25.37 -10.22
C ALA A 156 -0.74 -24.37 -9.58
N GLN A 157 0.09 -24.82 -8.64
CA GLN A 157 1.12 -24.00 -7.98
C GLN A 157 2.17 -23.50 -8.97
N LYS A 158 2.67 -24.33 -9.85
CA LYS A 158 3.66 -23.96 -10.87
C LYS A 158 3.09 -22.88 -11.80
N ASN A 159 1.90 -23.10 -12.34
CA ASN A 159 1.24 -22.15 -13.25
C ASN A 159 0.89 -20.83 -12.53
N TYR A 160 0.42 -20.93 -11.29
CA TYR A 160 0.16 -19.75 -10.45
C TYR A 160 1.44 -18.92 -10.26
N GLN A 161 2.54 -19.54 -9.92
CA GLN A 161 3.81 -18.85 -9.74
C GLN A 161 4.30 -18.16 -11.02
N GLU A 162 4.26 -18.83 -12.17
CA GLU A 162 4.65 -18.25 -13.45
C GLU A 162 3.81 -17.03 -13.80
N LEU A 163 2.49 -17.12 -13.61
CA LEU A 163 1.56 -16.04 -13.88
C LEU A 163 1.79 -14.85 -12.94
N ARG A 164 1.96 -15.09 -11.64
CA ARG A 164 1.88 -14.03 -10.65
C ARG A 164 3.22 -13.34 -10.32
N LEU A 165 4.36 -14.05 -10.35
CA LEU A 165 5.65 -13.48 -9.95
C LEU A 165 6.01 -12.21 -10.73
N LYS A 166 5.76 -12.17 -12.03
CA LYS A 166 6.05 -10.99 -12.86
C LYS A 166 5.20 -9.78 -12.43
N ARG A 167 3.91 -10.01 -12.20
CA ARG A 167 2.97 -8.98 -11.72
C ARG A 167 3.36 -8.47 -10.34
N ILE A 168 3.63 -9.37 -9.39
CA ILE A 168 4.06 -9.06 -8.03
C ILE A 168 5.31 -8.18 -8.03
N ARG A 169 6.34 -8.57 -8.79
CA ARG A 169 7.59 -7.81 -8.90
C ARG A 169 7.37 -6.42 -9.48
N SER A 170 6.51 -6.30 -10.48
CA SER A 170 6.16 -5.02 -11.11
C SER A 170 5.47 -4.07 -10.12
N ILE A 171 4.46 -4.57 -9.41
CA ILE A 171 3.70 -3.78 -8.43
C ILE A 171 4.58 -3.39 -7.24
N HIS A 172 5.40 -4.30 -6.73
CA HIS A 172 6.35 -3.99 -5.66
C HIS A 172 7.31 -2.86 -6.06
N LYS A 173 7.95 -2.97 -7.24
CA LYS A 173 8.85 -1.94 -7.76
C LYS A 173 8.13 -0.59 -7.92
N THR A 174 6.91 -0.61 -8.43
CA THR A 174 6.09 0.59 -8.61
C THR A 174 5.73 1.22 -7.27
N SER A 175 5.39 0.43 -6.26
CA SER A 175 5.06 0.91 -4.92
C SER A 175 6.27 1.57 -4.23
N LEU A 176 7.45 0.97 -4.31
CA LEU A 176 8.69 1.56 -3.78
C LEU A 176 9.08 2.86 -4.51
N PHE A 177 8.88 2.90 -5.82
CA PHE A 177 9.11 4.14 -6.58
C PHE A 177 8.11 5.23 -6.18
N GLN A 178 6.84 4.87 -6.00
CA GLN A 178 5.82 5.81 -5.56
C GLN A 178 6.10 6.37 -4.17
N ALA A 179 6.64 5.54 -3.26
CA ALA A 179 7.11 6.00 -1.96
C ALA A 179 8.11 7.15 -2.10
N LYS A 180 9.13 6.98 -2.95
CA LYS A 180 10.14 8.01 -3.20
C LYS A 180 9.54 9.27 -3.82
N LEU A 181 8.63 9.10 -4.79
CA LEU A 181 7.99 10.22 -5.49
C LEU A 181 7.08 11.04 -4.56
N ASN A 182 6.30 10.36 -3.71
CA ASN A 182 5.40 11.03 -2.78
C ASN A 182 6.15 11.85 -1.72
N HIS A 183 7.35 11.40 -1.33
CA HIS A 183 8.13 11.96 -0.21
C HIS A 183 9.37 12.76 -0.68
N LEU A 184 9.35 13.28 -1.89
CA LEU A 184 10.39 14.20 -2.35
C LEU A 184 10.49 15.40 -1.40
N SER A 185 11.73 15.74 -1.00
CA SER A 185 12.03 16.87 -0.09
C SER A 185 12.73 18.03 -0.79
N ASN A 186 13.48 17.76 -1.87
CA ASN A 186 14.15 18.83 -2.64
C ASN A 186 13.11 19.74 -3.29
N PRO A 187 13.13 21.06 -3.02
CA PRO A 187 12.10 22.01 -3.50
C PRO A 187 11.96 22.04 -5.02
N PHE A 188 13.08 21.94 -5.73
CA PHE A 188 13.08 21.93 -7.20
C PHE A 188 12.39 20.67 -7.75
N LEU A 189 12.73 19.49 -7.21
CA LEU A 189 12.11 18.22 -7.62
C LEU A 189 10.61 18.18 -7.24
N VAL A 190 10.23 18.72 -6.10
CA VAL A 190 8.82 18.84 -5.69
C VAL A 190 8.06 19.71 -6.67
N ARG A 191 8.63 20.86 -7.06
CA ARG A 191 8.01 21.78 -8.05
C ARG A 191 7.87 21.10 -9.40
N LEU A 192 8.92 20.43 -9.88
CA LEU A 192 8.90 19.70 -11.15
C LEU A 192 7.85 18.59 -11.12
N ARG A 193 7.83 17.76 -10.07
CA ARG A 193 6.78 16.74 -9.87
C ARG A 193 5.38 17.33 -9.97
N ASN A 194 5.12 18.42 -9.26
CA ASN A 194 3.80 19.03 -9.21
C ASN A 194 3.38 19.60 -10.59
N ILE A 195 4.31 20.18 -11.33
CA ILE A 195 4.06 20.65 -12.71
C ILE A 195 3.73 19.47 -13.63
N LEU A 196 4.56 18.42 -13.61
CA LEU A 196 4.32 17.23 -14.42
C LEU A 196 2.97 16.58 -14.11
N MET A 197 2.64 16.43 -12.82
CA MET A 197 1.37 15.86 -12.40
C MET A 197 0.16 16.70 -12.81
N ARG A 198 0.30 18.03 -12.85
CA ARG A 198 -0.80 18.94 -13.16
C ARG A 198 -1.05 19.10 -14.67
N TYR A 199 0.02 19.15 -15.47
CA TYR A 199 -0.07 19.55 -16.87
C TYR A 199 0.19 18.42 -17.86
N THR A 200 0.51 17.22 -17.40
CA THR A 200 0.75 16.06 -18.25
C THR A 200 -0.09 14.87 -17.83
N GLY A 201 -0.34 13.96 -18.76
CA GLY A 201 -0.99 12.67 -18.48
C GLY A 201 -0.09 11.61 -17.79
N VAL A 202 1.02 12.03 -17.18
CA VAL A 202 2.03 11.12 -16.62
C VAL A 202 1.47 10.20 -15.52
N ILE A 203 0.51 10.69 -14.74
CA ILE A 203 -0.15 9.87 -13.70
C ILE A 203 -0.93 8.75 -14.38
N SER A 204 -1.83 9.09 -15.29
CA SER A 204 -2.66 8.12 -16.01
C SER A 204 -1.82 7.10 -16.77
N TYR A 205 -0.78 7.56 -17.45
CA TYR A 205 0.14 6.69 -18.18
C TYR A 205 0.85 5.70 -17.24
N ARG A 206 1.39 6.17 -16.13
CA ARG A 206 2.10 5.33 -15.15
C ARG A 206 1.22 4.36 -14.39
N THR A 207 -0.03 4.74 -14.13
CA THR A 207 -0.97 3.90 -13.39
C THR A 207 -1.78 2.99 -14.30
N LYS A 208 -1.74 3.19 -15.62
CA LYS A 208 -2.49 2.39 -16.58
C LYS A 208 -2.27 0.89 -16.41
N SER A 209 -1.03 0.44 -16.30
CA SER A 209 -0.69 -0.97 -16.11
C SER A 209 -1.17 -1.56 -14.76
N ILE A 210 -1.51 -0.71 -13.81
CA ILE A 210 -2.08 -1.13 -12.53
C ILE A 210 -3.59 -1.36 -12.68
N TRP A 211 -4.29 -0.36 -13.24
CA TRP A 211 -5.76 -0.32 -13.30
C TRP A 211 -6.36 -1.11 -14.47
N SER A 212 -5.59 -1.28 -15.58
CA SER A 212 -6.05 -2.03 -16.75
C SER A 212 -5.69 -3.52 -16.71
N TYR A 213 -5.08 -3.98 -15.63
CA TYR A 213 -4.76 -5.40 -15.49
C TYR A 213 -6.03 -6.20 -15.20
N ASP A 214 -6.26 -7.21 -16.02
CA ASP A 214 -7.37 -8.12 -15.87
C ASP A 214 -6.82 -9.56 -15.76
N ILE A 215 -6.94 -10.13 -14.57
CA ILE A 215 -6.49 -11.50 -14.28
C ILE A 215 -7.27 -12.53 -15.07
N THR A 216 -8.52 -12.25 -15.44
CA THR A 216 -9.35 -13.20 -16.20
C THR A 216 -8.87 -13.34 -17.64
N ALA A 217 -8.39 -12.23 -18.24
CA ALA A 217 -7.81 -12.23 -19.57
C ALA A 217 -6.45 -12.96 -19.63
N GLU A 218 -5.69 -12.97 -18.53
CA GLU A 218 -4.43 -13.69 -18.46
C GLU A 218 -4.61 -15.21 -18.30
N LEU A 219 -5.79 -15.67 -17.91
CA LEU A 219 -6.12 -17.06 -17.66
C LEU A 219 -6.89 -17.72 -18.82
N SER A 220 -7.41 -16.94 -19.75
CA SER A 220 -8.09 -17.41 -20.96
C SER A 220 -7.10 -17.88 -22.02
#